data_58bfd935100934bfdb02df92726f20d7
#
_entry.id   58bfd935100934bfdb02df92726f20d7
#
_cell.length_a   1.000
_cell.length_b   1.000
_cell.length_c   1.000
_cell.angle_alpha   90.00
_cell.angle_beta   90.00
_cell.angle_gamma   90.00
#
_symmetry.space_group_name_H-M   'P 1'
#
loop_
_entity.id
_entity.type
_entity.pdbx_description
1 polymer ?
#
loop_
_entity_poly.entity_id
_entity_poly.type
_entity_poly.pdbx_seq_one_letter_code
_entity_poly.pdbx_strand_id
1 'polypeptide(L)'
;SGCSGASGEGGETEPPGESGSAQEESVESSSNEITDLVIPKLSTKEIAGFNILYTQKGEDFEGLTSIWDGLLEVDPEGKLVPAIAEEWGTEDEGLTWTFKIREGVKWVNVNGEEMADCNAQDFATGLEWVLNFHKNDSLNTSMPLEMIEGAEEYYEYTKSLSKEEAYALTAEEGSKFREMVGLETPDDYTLIYRCLDK
;
A
#
# COMPACT_ATOMS: atom_id res chain seq x y z
N SER A 1 50.63 -21.67 -4.81
CA SER A 1 51.50 -21.60 -5.97
C SER A 1 50.91 -20.56 -6.88
N GLY A 2 51.38 -19.41 -7.01
CA GLY A 2 52.70 -18.85 -7.16
C GLY A 2 52.62 -17.93 -8.36
N CYS A 3 52.84 -16.65 -8.08
CA CYS A 3 53.83 -15.71 -8.64
C CYS A 3 53.77 -15.43 -10.14
N SER A 4 53.85 -14.29 -10.57
CA SER A 4 54.69 -13.09 -10.60
C SER A 4 54.44 -12.46 -11.96
N GLY A 5 54.40 -11.22 -12.28
CA GLY A 5 55.17 -10.05 -11.90
C GLY A 5 55.76 -9.40 -13.13
N ALA A 6 55.89 -8.06 -13.14
CA ALA A 6 56.68 -7.14 -13.92
C ALA A 6 55.88 -6.29 -14.93
N SER A 7 55.63 -5.01 -14.67
CA SER A 7 56.45 -3.76 -14.80
C SER A 7 56.97 -3.44 -16.19
N GLY A 8 56.63 -2.20 -16.63
CA GLY A 8 57.19 -1.54 -17.79
C GLY A 8 56.52 -0.20 -18.08
N GLU A 9 57.26 0.81 -17.75
CA GLU A 9 57.16 2.24 -17.87
C GLU A 9 56.83 2.83 -19.25
N GLY A 10 56.18 3.98 -19.25
CA GLY A 10 56.77 5.19 -19.79
C GLY A 10 56.11 5.74 -21.06
N GLY A 11 55.64 6.99 -20.98
CA GLY A 11 55.44 7.80 -22.18
C GLY A 11 54.34 8.87 -22.04
N GLU A 12 54.71 10.04 -21.50
CA GLU A 12 53.99 11.31 -21.61
C GLU A 12 53.86 11.77 -23.07
N THR A 13 52.69 12.32 -23.42
CA THR A 13 52.62 13.55 -24.20
C THR A 13 51.18 14.07 -24.26
N GLU A 14 50.95 15.26 -23.70
CA GLU A 14 49.86 16.22 -24.04
C GLU A 14 50.38 17.22 -25.08
N PRO A 15 49.55 18.19 -25.56
CA PRO A 15 48.16 18.29 -26.02
C PRO A 15 48.07 18.78 -27.48
N PRO A 16 47.04 19.35 -28.09
CA PRO A 16 46.19 20.44 -27.64
C PRO A 16 44.69 20.34 -28.01
N GLY A 17 43.92 21.22 -27.37
CA GLY A 17 42.51 21.37 -27.44
C GLY A 17 41.86 21.71 -28.78
N GLU A 18 40.56 21.38 -28.81
CA GLU A 18 39.61 22.10 -29.68
C GLU A 18 38.23 22.15 -29.00
N SER A 19 37.73 23.36 -28.98
CA SER A 19 36.42 23.82 -28.59
C SER A 19 35.34 23.10 -29.39
N GLY A 20 34.47 22.37 -28.68
CA GLY A 20 33.27 21.78 -29.26
C GLY A 20 32.05 22.26 -28.46
N SER A 21 31.26 23.09 -29.13
CA SER A 21 29.99 23.65 -28.69
C SER A 21 29.06 22.60 -28.06
N ALA A 22 28.54 22.92 -26.89
CA ALA A 22 27.41 22.20 -26.28
C ALA A 22 26.20 22.30 -27.24
N GLN A 23 25.83 21.21 -27.85
CA GLN A 23 24.50 21.04 -28.43
C GLN A 23 23.57 20.75 -27.26
N GLU A 24 22.64 21.66 -27.01
CA GLU A 24 21.44 21.38 -26.26
C GLU A 24 20.65 20.31 -27.01
N GLU A 25 20.76 19.05 -26.55
CA GLU A 25 19.80 18.03 -26.93
C GLU A 25 18.45 18.43 -26.29
N SER A 26 17.56 18.91 -27.15
CA SER A 26 16.16 19.05 -26.85
C SER A 26 15.63 17.66 -26.42
N VAL A 27 15.21 17.57 -25.16
CA VAL A 27 14.44 16.43 -24.67
C VAL A 27 13.14 16.42 -25.45
N GLU A 28 13.09 15.65 -26.52
CA GLU A 28 11.82 15.30 -27.17
C GLU A 28 10.95 14.62 -26.13
N SER A 29 9.77 15.16 -25.94
CA SER A 29 8.72 14.56 -25.13
C SER A 29 8.51 13.13 -25.62
N SER A 30 8.89 12.14 -24.82
CA SER A 30 8.56 10.75 -25.07
C SER A 30 7.04 10.65 -25.13
N SER A 31 6.52 10.29 -26.31
CA SER A 31 5.16 9.82 -26.45
C SER A 31 4.90 8.76 -25.37
N ASN A 32 3.79 8.86 -24.66
CA ASN A 32 3.29 7.81 -23.76
C ASN A 32 2.96 6.57 -24.58
N GLU A 33 3.98 5.87 -25.01
CA GLU A 33 3.82 4.57 -25.65
C GLU A 33 3.61 3.58 -24.52
N ILE A 34 2.41 3.03 -24.42
CA ILE A 34 2.09 1.97 -23.46
C ILE A 34 2.96 0.77 -23.83
N THR A 35 3.89 0.44 -22.95
CA THR A 35 4.76 -0.73 -23.12
C THR A 35 4.17 -1.88 -22.30
N ASP A 36 3.90 -3.00 -22.97
CA ASP A 36 3.45 -4.21 -22.29
C ASP A 36 4.56 -4.75 -21.38
N LEU A 37 4.26 -4.86 -20.07
CA LEU A 37 5.11 -5.52 -19.10
C LEU A 37 4.72 -6.99 -19.01
N VAL A 38 5.60 -7.90 -19.42
CA VAL A 38 5.39 -9.34 -19.32
C VAL A 38 6.23 -9.90 -18.16
N ILE A 39 5.56 -10.34 -17.10
CA ILE A 39 6.19 -10.97 -15.94
C ILE A 39 5.95 -12.48 -15.99
N PRO A 40 6.98 -13.30 -16.29
CA PRO A 40 6.82 -14.76 -16.28
C PRO A 40 6.67 -15.28 -14.85
N LYS A 41 5.69 -16.14 -14.63
CA LYS A 41 5.44 -16.80 -13.35
C LYS A 41 5.54 -18.32 -13.48
N LEU A 42 6.16 -18.94 -12.47
CA LEU A 42 6.11 -20.39 -12.28
C LEU A 42 4.98 -20.71 -11.29
N SER A 43 3.76 -20.58 -11.73
CA SER A 43 2.59 -21.01 -10.96
C SER A 43 1.73 -21.95 -11.79
N THR A 44 1.22 -23.01 -11.16
CA THR A 44 0.24 -23.92 -11.74
C THR A 44 -1.20 -23.49 -11.46
N LYS A 45 -1.38 -22.37 -10.77
CA LYS A 45 -2.68 -21.87 -10.36
C LYS A 45 -3.00 -20.59 -11.09
N GLU A 46 -4.23 -20.48 -11.53
CA GLU A 46 -4.77 -19.28 -12.16
C GLU A 46 -5.13 -18.23 -11.11
N ILE A 47 -5.00 -16.96 -11.47
CA ILE A 47 -5.55 -15.82 -10.69
C ILE A 47 -7.07 -16.02 -10.65
N ALA A 48 -7.64 -16.08 -9.44
CA ALA A 48 -9.08 -16.29 -9.26
C ALA A 48 -9.86 -14.97 -9.23
N GLY A 49 -9.21 -13.85 -8.88
CA GLY A 49 -9.85 -12.55 -8.83
C GLY A 49 -8.93 -11.44 -8.36
N PHE A 50 -9.36 -10.21 -8.61
CA PHE A 50 -8.67 -8.98 -8.21
C PHE A 50 -9.43 -8.23 -7.11
N ASN A 51 -10.19 -8.95 -6.28
CA ASN A 51 -10.86 -8.33 -5.14
C ASN A 51 -10.21 -8.80 -3.83
N ILE A 52 -9.48 -7.89 -3.19
CA ILE A 52 -8.76 -8.12 -1.93
C ILE A 52 -9.70 -8.55 -0.78
N LEU A 53 -10.96 -8.16 -0.83
CA LEU A 53 -11.96 -8.48 0.20
C LEU A 53 -12.44 -9.95 0.12
N TYR A 54 -12.17 -10.65 -1.00
CA TYR A 54 -12.68 -12.00 -1.24
C TYR A 54 -11.60 -13.05 -1.49
N THR A 55 -10.34 -12.64 -1.61
CA THR A 55 -9.28 -13.60 -1.90
C THR A 55 -8.41 -13.93 -0.68
N GLN A 56 -7.96 -15.19 -0.63
CA GLN A 56 -6.92 -15.66 0.30
C GLN A 56 -5.72 -16.24 -0.45
N LYS A 57 -5.68 -16.10 -1.78
CA LYS A 57 -4.68 -16.73 -2.63
C LYS A 57 -3.49 -15.82 -2.85
N GLY A 58 -2.29 -16.33 -2.62
CA GLY A 58 -1.04 -15.59 -2.85
C GLY A 58 -0.88 -15.12 -4.29
N GLU A 59 -1.34 -15.92 -5.27
CA GLU A 59 -1.30 -15.57 -6.68
C GLU A 59 -2.15 -14.33 -7.02
N ASP A 60 -3.31 -14.19 -6.36
CA ASP A 60 -4.18 -13.02 -6.52
C ASP A 60 -3.52 -11.79 -5.91
N PHE A 61 -2.90 -11.91 -4.71
CA PHE A 61 -2.19 -10.81 -4.07
C PHE A 61 -1.02 -10.28 -4.90
N GLU A 62 -0.28 -11.14 -5.58
CA GLU A 62 0.79 -10.69 -6.48
C GLU A 62 0.27 -9.85 -7.66
N GLY A 63 -0.93 -10.16 -8.16
CA GLY A 63 -1.61 -9.32 -9.17
C GLY A 63 -2.15 -8.02 -8.57
N LEU A 64 -2.73 -8.10 -7.37
CA LEU A 64 -3.30 -6.96 -6.65
C LEU A 64 -2.26 -5.90 -6.29
N THR A 65 -1.04 -6.28 -5.92
CA THR A 65 0.05 -5.33 -5.63
C THR A 65 0.45 -4.45 -6.81
N SER A 66 0.01 -4.78 -8.03
CA SER A 66 0.25 -3.97 -9.23
C SER A 66 -0.86 -2.95 -9.51
N ILE A 67 -1.98 -3.01 -8.78
CA ILE A 67 -3.17 -2.16 -9.04
C ILE A 67 -3.71 -1.49 -7.76
N TRP A 68 -3.17 -1.82 -6.60
CA TRP A 68 -3.57 -1.27 -5.30
C TRP A 68 -2.36 -0.78 -4.54
N ASP A 69 -2.45 0.42 -4.00
CA ASP A 69 -1.46 0.94 -3.06
C ASP A 69 -1.96 0.77 -1.62
N GLY A 70 -1.04 0.46 -0.71
CA GLY A 70 -1.30 0.50 0.72
C GLY A 70 -1.06 1.90 1.30
N LEU A 71 -1.16 2.03 2.63
CA LEU A 71 -0.73 3.24 3.32
C LEU A 71 0.76 3.48 3.09
N LEU A 72 1.55 2.42 3.14
CA LEU A 72 3.00 2.43 2.97
C LEU A 72 3.41 1.32 2.01
N GLU A 73 4.58 1.49 1.41
CA GLU A 73 5.24 0.49 0.57
C GLU A 73 6.58 0.06 1.16
N VAL A 74 7.17 -0.96 0.57
CA VAL A 74 8.52 -1.42 0.89
C VAL A 74 9.40 -1.23 -0.33
N ASP A 75 10.48 -0.47 -0.18
CA ASP A 75 11.46 -0.27 -1.24
C ASP A 75 12.30 -1.54 -1.52
N PRO A 76 13.11 -1.56 -2.60
CA PRO A 76 13.98 -2.70 -2.91
C PRO A 76 14.98 -3.05 -1.79
N GLU A 77 15.30 -2.10 -0.92
CA GLU A 77 16.19 -2.27 0.23
C GLU A 77 15.47 -2.79 1.49
N GLY A 78 14.14 -2.98 1.42
CA GLY A 78 13.33 -3.49 2.51
C GLY A 78 12.90 -2.43 3.54
N LYS A 79 12.97 -1.14 3.19
CA LYS A 79 12.53 -0.04 4.06
C LYS A 79 11.09 0.36 3.73
N LEU A 80 10.36 0.75 4.77
CA LEU A 80 9.05 1.38 4.59
C LEU A 80 9.21 2.78 3.99
N VAL A 81 8.45 3.04 2.94
CA VAL A 81 8.40 4.31 2.23
C VAL A 81 6.96 4.78 2.07
N PRO A 82 6.73 6.10 1.87
CA PRO A 82 5.40 6.65 1.65
C PRO A 82 4.73 6.06 0.40
N ALA A 83 3.43 5.73 0.53
CA ALA A 83 2.55 5.41 -0.58
C ALA A 83 1.30 6.30 -0.53
N ILE A 84 0.12 5.78 -0.16
CA ILE A 84 -1.08 6.62 0.07
C ILE A 84 -0.88 7.54 1.27
N ALA A 85 -0.21 7.09 2.34
CA ALA A 85 0.22 7.99 3.40
C ALA A 85 1.57 8.65 3.03
N GLU A 86 1.62 9.97 3.11
CA GLU A 86 2.86 10.74 2.88
C GLU A 86 3.74 10.84 4.13
N GLU A 87 3.13 10.78 5.32
CA GLU A 87 3.81 10.78 6.62
C GLU A 87 3.12 9.82 7.57
N TRP A 88 3.87 9.23 8.48
CA TRP A 88 3.36 8.42 9.57
C TRP A 88 4.28 8.47 10.78
N GLY A 89 3.72 8.15 11.95
CA GLY A 89 4.51 8.11 13.19
C GLY A 89 3.71 7.69 14.40
N THR A 90 4.43 7.52 15.50
CA THR A 90 3.89 7.23 16.84
C THR A 90 4.62 8.07 17.87
N GLU A 91 3.89 8.50 18.92
CA GLU A 91 4.47 9.26 20.05
C GLU A 91 4.50 8.44 21.35
N ASP A 92 3.92 7.25 21.36
CA ASP A 92 3.69 6.40 22.54
C ASP A 92 4.18 4.95 22.35
N GLU A 93 5.38 4.80 21.78
CA GLU A 93 6.06 3.51 21.62
C GLU A 93 5.29 2.51 20.74
N GLY A 94 4.39 3.01 19.87
CA GLY A 94 3.66 2.20 18.91
C GLY A 94 2.25 1.81 19.34
N LEU A 95 1.73 2.39 20.42
CA LEU A 95 0.33 2.17 20.83
C LEU A 95 -0.64 2.97 19.97
N THR A 96 -0.23 4.18 19.54
CA THR A 96 -1.03 5.02 18.64
C THR A 96 -0.21 5.37 17.40
N TRP A 97 -0.74 5.03 16.24
CA TRP A 97 -0.15 5.34 14.94
C TRP A 97 -1.00 6.34 14.20
N THR A 98 -0.37 7.45 13.79
CA THR A 98 -1.00 8.48 12.96
C THR A 98 -0.44 8.43 11.56
N PHE A 99 -1.32 8.43 10.57
CA PHE A 99 -0.99 8.48 9.14
C PHE A 99 -1.60 9.73 8.52
N LYS A 100 -0.80 10.45 7.74
CA LYS A 100 -1.24 11.56 6.90
C LYS A 100 -1.49 11.05 5.49
N ILE A 101 -2.74 11.04 5.08
CA ILE A 101 -3.17 10.62 3.74
C ILE A 101 -2.82 11.72 2.74
N ARG A 102 -2.24 11.35 1.63
CA ARG A 102 -1.90 12.26 0.53
C ARG A 102 -3.18 12.81 -0.11
N GLU A 103 -3.25 14.14 -0.24
CA GLU A 103 -4.37 14.78 -0.94
C GLU A 103 -4.30 14.53 -2.45
N GLY A 104 -5.46 14.47 -3.09
CA GLY A 104 -5.58 14.35 -4.55
C GLY A 104 -5.39 12.94 -5.11
N VAL A 105 -5.19 11.94 -4.26
CA VAL A 105 -5.23 10.52 -4.70
C VAL A 105 -6.65 10.17 -5.10
N LYS A 106 -6.81 9.46 -6.22
CA LYS A 106 -8.09 9.11 -6.80
C LYS A 106 -8.31 7.61 -6.86
N TRP A 107 -9.52 7.20 -6.55
CA TRP A 107 -10.02 5.92 -7.00
C TRP A 107 -10.27 5.99 -8.51
N VAL A 108 -9.74 5.03 -9.24
CA VAL A 108 -9.91 4.93 -10.69
C VAL A 108 -10.60 3.61 -11.06
N ASN A 109 -11.37 3.63 -12.14
CA ASN A 109 -11.94 2.40 -12.69
C ASN A 109 -10.96 1.69 -13.66
N VAL A 110 -11.38 0.56 -14.22
CA VAL A 110 -10.58 -0.24 -15.16
C VAL A 110 -10.16 0.52 -16.42
N ASN A 111 -10.85 1.61 -16.76
CA ASN A 111 -10.51 2.46 -17.91
C ASN A 111 -9.57 3.63 -17.53
N GLY A 112 -9.18 3.74 -16.24
CA GLY A 112 -8.40 4.87 -15.74
C GLY A 112 -9.21 6.15 -15.49
N GLU A 113 -10.56 6.07 -15.48
CA GLU A 113 -11.41 7.22 -15.18
C GLU A 113 -11.47 7.45 -13.67
N GLU A 114 -11.32 8.72 -13.25
CA GLU A 114 -11.44 9.11 -11.85
C GLU A 114 -12.88 8.94 -11.36
N MET A 115 -13.04 8.22 -10.23
CA MET A 115 -14.35 7.90 -9.65
C MET A 115 -14.63 8.70 -8.38
N ALA A 116 -13.66 8.84 -7.50
CA ALA A 116 -13.77 9.53 -6.22
C ALA A 116 -12.39 9.91 -5.68
N ASP A 117 -12.33 10.84 -4.73
CA ASP A 117 -11.14 11.08 -3.92
C ASP A 117 -10.93 9.94 -2.93
N CYS A 118 -9.68 9.53 -2.76
CA CYS A 118 -9.28 8.61 -1.69
C CYS A 118 -9.04 9.40 -0.41
N ASN A 119 -9.64 8.99 0.69
CA ASN A 119 -9.53 9.68 1.96
C ASN A 119 -9.50 8.71 3.16
N ALA A 120 -9.35 9.24 4.37
CA ALA A 120 -9.23 8.44 5.59
C ALA A 120 -10.48 7.58 5.88
N GLN A 121 -11.69 8.03 5.46
CA GLN A 121 -12.93 7.27 5.62
C GLN A 121 -12.94 5.98 4.81
N ASP A 122 -12.24 5.93 3.66
CA ASP A 122 -12.14 4.71 2.86
C ASP A 122 -11.43 3.59 3.61
N PHE A 123 -10.37 3.92 4.35
CA PHE A 123 -9.66 2.97 5.21
C PHE A 123 -10.52 2.47 6.36
N ALA A 124 -11.31 3.37 6.96
CA ALA A 124 -12.27 2.99 8.00
C ALA A 124 -13.34 2.03 7.45
N THR A 125 -13.87 2.32 6.27
CA THR A 125 -14.87 1.48 5.58
C THR A 125 -14.29 0.11 5.24
N GLY A 126 -13.05 0.06 4.74
CA GLY A 126 -12.35 -1.18 4.45
C GLY A 126 -12.10 -2.02 5.70
N LEU A 127 -11.67 -1.39 6.80
CA LEU A 127 -11.44 -2.10 8.07
C LEU A 127 -12.75 -2.63 8.68
N GLU A 128 -13.84 -1.84 8.65
CA GLU A 128 -15.16 -2.31 9.10
C GLU A 128 -15.59 -3.56 8.31
N TRP A 129 -15.40 -3.55 6.99
CA TRP A 129 -15.71 -4.71 6.16
C TRP A 129 -14.91 -5.95 6.59
N VAL A 130 -13.60 -5.79 6.80
CA VAL A 130 -12.71 -6.88 7.22
C VAL A 130 -13.07 -7.43 8.60
N LEU A 131 -13.43 -6.56 9.55
CA LEU A 131 -13.78 -6.93 10.92
C LEU A 131 -15.25 -7.38 11.09
N ASN A 132 -16.08 -7.23 10.07
CA ASN A 132 -17.47 -7.67 10.12
C ASN A 132 -17.58 -9.15 9.71
N PHE A 133 -17.89 -10.01 10.66
CA PHE A 133 -17.96 -11.46 10.46
C PHE A 133 -18.81 -11.89 9.26
N HIS A 134 -19.92 -11.21 9.00
CA HIS A 134 -20.85 -11.57 7.93
C HIS A 134 -20.51 -10.95 6.57
N LYS A 135 -19.71 -9.87 6.54
CA LYS A 135 -19.25 -9.22 5.30
C LYS A 135 -17.97 -9.85 4.77
N ASN A 136 -17.05 -10.27 5.64
CA ASN A 136 -15.72 -10.71 5.26
C ASN A 136 -15.68 -12.17 4.78
N ASP A 137 -15.78 -12.36 3.49
CA ASP A 137 -15.67 -13.69 2.88
C ASP A 137 -14.22 -14.18 2.71
N SER A 138 -13.23 -13.31 2.77
CA SER A 138 -11.81 -13.69 2.66
C SER A 138 -11.24 -14.30 3.93
N LEU A 139 -11.83 -14.03 5.08
CA LEU A 139 -11.36 -14.46 6.40
C LEU A 139 -9.95 -13.96 6.76
N ASN A 140 -9.44 -12.92 6.10
CA ASN A 140 -8.13 -12.32 6.35
C ASN A 140 -8.20 -11.34 7.52
N THR A 141 -8.52 -11.84 8.71
CA THR A 141 -8.76 -11.02 9.89
C THR A 141 -7.65 -11.08 10.95
N SER A 142 -6.75 -12.05 10.89
CA SER A 142 -5.81 -12.33 11.97
C SER A 142 -5.00 -11.11 12.42
N MET A 143 -4.38 -10.39 11.49
CA MET A 143 -3.55 -9.23 11.84
C MET A 143 -4.37 -8.10 12.49
N PRO A 144 -5.47 -7.58 11.92
CA PRO A 144 -6.24 -6.53 12.57
C PRO A 144 -6.86 -6.96 13.91
N LEU A 145 -7.33 -8.20 14.05
CA LEU A 145 -7.86 -8.71 15.33
C LEU A 145 -6.80 -8.75 16.43
N GLU A 146 -5.57 -9.08 16.06
CA GLU A 146 -4.47 -9.20 17.01
C GLU A 146 -3.78 -7.87 17.36
N MET A 147 -3.95 -6.83 16.53
CA MET A 147 -3.19 -5.59 16.67
C MET A 147 -4.03 -4.38 17.02
N ILE A 148 -5.29 -4.30 16.60
CA ILE A 148 -6.11 -3.11 16.76
C ILE A 148 -6.99 -3.24 17.99
N GLU A 149 -7.00 -2.21 18.83
CA GLU A 149 -7.87 -2.13 20.03
C GLU A 149 -9.34 -2.30 19.63
N GLY A 150 -10.07 -3.16 20.36
CA GLY A 150 -11.50 -3.40 20.15
C GLY A 150 -11.88 -4.15 18.87
N ALA A 151 -10.91 -4.56 18.06
CA ALA A 151 -11.18 -5.27 16.80
C ALA A 151 -11.79 -6.66 17.03
N GLU A 152 -11.28 -7.42 18.00
CA GLU A 152 -11.82 -8.74 18.37
C GLU A 152 -13.23 -8.63 18.93
N GLU A 153 -13.49 -7.66 19.79
CA GLU A 153 -14.80 -7.39 20.36
C GLU A 153 -15.83 -7.02 19.28
N TYR A 154 -15.43 -6.20 18.29
CA TYR A 154 -16.31 -5.86 17.18
C TYR A 154 -16.60 -7.07 16.28
N TYR A 155 -15.61 -7.89 16.01
CA TYR A 155 -15.77 -9.13 15.24
C TYR A 155 -16.77 -10.09 15.92
N GLU A 156 -16.61 -10.36 17.22
CA GLU A 156 -17.53 -11.21 17.97
C GLU A 156 -18.93 -10.58 18.13
N TYR A 157 -19.01 -9.26 18.24
CA TYR A 157 -20.28 -8.54 18.21
C TYR A 157 -21.02 -8.77 16.88
N THR A 158 -20.38 -8.55 15.75
CA THR A 158 -21.00 -8.73 14.43
C THR A 158 -21.37 -10.18 14.18
N LYS A 159 -20.61 -11.13 14.67
CA LYS A 159 -20.89 -12.57 14.60
C LYS A 159 -22.14 -12.95 15.37
N SER A 160 -22.48 -12.25 16.43
CA SER A 160 -23.69 -12.47 17.23
C SER A 160 -24.97 -11.95 16.57
N LEU A 161 -24.88 -11.11 15.56
CA LEU A 161 -25.98 -10.50 14.85
C LEU A 161 -26.53 -11.43 13.75
N SER A 162 -27.74 -11.15 13.28
CA SER A 162 -28.19 -11.68 12.00
C SER A 162 -27.37 -11.08 10.85
N LYS A 163 -27.37 -11.77 9.70
CA LYS A 163 -26.67 -11.28 8.51
C LYS A 163 -27.18 -9.90 8.07
N GLU A 164 -28.50 -9.70 8.13
CA GLU A 164 -29.12 -8.41 7.76
C GLU A 164 -28.69 -7.28 8.68
N GLU A 165 -28.68 -7.50 9.99
CA GLU A 165 -28.23 -6.52 10.98
C GLU A 165 -26.73 -6.19 10.79
N ALA A 166 -25.89 -7.21 10.60
CA ALA A 166 -24.46 -7.00 10.37
C ALA A 166 -24.16 -6.25 9.07
N TYR A 167 -24.86 -6.53 7.98
CA TYR A 167 -24.69 -5.83 6.71
C TYR A 167 -25.15 -4.37 6.76
N ALA A 168 -26.06 -4.01 7.68
CA ALA A 168 -26.52 -2.64 7.87
C ALA A 168 -25.51 -1.77 8.66
N LEU A 169 -24.51 -2.36 9.28
CA LEU A 169 -23.47 -1.61 10.00
C LEU A 169 -22.58 -0.84 9.01
N THR A 170 -22.08 0.30 9.47
CA THR A 170 -21.20 1.19 8.69
C THR A 170 -19.99 1.61 9.52
N ALA A 171 -19.01 2.23 8.87
CA ALA A 171 -17.86 2.87 9.52
C ALA A 171 -18.02 4.39 9.66
N GLU A 172 -19.22 4.92 9.48
CA GLU A 172 -19.52 6.33 9.65
C GLU A 172 -19.27 6.82 11.08
N GLU A 173 -19.05 8.10 11.25
CA GLU A 173 -18.91 8.69 12.57
C GLU A 173 -20.14 8.42 13.44
N GLY A 174 -19.93 8.06 14.71
CA GLY A 174 -21.00 7.66 15.63
C GLY A 174 -21.56 6.26 15.43
N SER A 175 -21.03 5.48 14.50
CA SER A 175 -21.39 4.07 14.29
C SER A 175 -20.89 3.18 15.42
N LYS A 176 -21.48 1.97 15.54
CA LYS A 176 -21.01 0.95 16.48
C LYS A 176 -19.55 0.56 16.25
N PHE A 177 -19.11 0.54 15.01
CA PHE A 177 -17.72 0.31 14.66
C PHE A 177 -16.80 1.39 15.28
N ARG A 178 -17.14 2.68 15.14
CA ARG A 178 -16.37 3.78 15.72
C ARG A 178 -16.36 3.81 17.24
N GLU A 179 -17.41 3.32 17.87
CA GLU A 179 -17.46 3.20 19.34
C GLU A 179 -16.54 2.10 19.88
N MET A 180 -16.36 1.02 19.13
CA MET A 180 -15.68 -0.19 19.60
C MET A 180 -14.22 -0.28 19.15
N VAL A 181 -13.92 0.11 17.91
CA VAL A 181 -12.63 -0.14 17.28
C VAL A 181 -11.71 1.07 17.41
N GLY A 182 -10.47 0.81 17.72
CA GLY A 182 -9.40 1.81 17.86
C GLY A 182 -8.98 2.45 16.54
N LEU A 183 -9.94 3.07 15.82
CA LEU A 183 -9.69 3.80 14.59
C LEU A 183 -10.41 5.13 14.60
N GLU A 184 -9.69 6.20 14.27
CA GLU A 184 -10.21 7.56 14.19
C GLU A 184 -9.84 8.21 12.86
N THR A 185 -10.75 9.05 12.36
CA THR A 185 -10.54 9.89 11.17
C THR A 185 -10.98 11.30 11.52
N PRO A 186 -10.13 12.07 12.25
CA PRO A 186 -10.50 13.40 12.75
C PRO A 186 -10.73 14.41 11.62
N ASP A 187 -10.19 14.16 10.46
CA ASP A 187 -10.41 14.88 9.21
C ASP A 187 -10.25 13.93 8.01
N ASP A 188 -10.49 14.40 6.79
CA ASP A 188 -10.47 13.59 5.57
C ASP A 188 -9.10 12.98 5.25
N TYR A 189 -8.00 13.52 5.80
CA TYR A 189 -6.63 13.13 5.47
C TYR A 189 -5.80 12.70 6.67
N THR A 190 -6.44 12.49 7.82
CA THR A 190 -5.77 11.96 9.02
C THR A 190 -6.41 10.66 9.44
N LEU A 191 -5.61 9.60 9.54
CA LEU A 191 -6.02 8.28 9.99
C LEU A 191 -5.21 7.90 11.23
N ILE A 192 -5.89 7.51 12.30
CA ILE A 192 -5.26 7.14 13.57
C ILE A 192 -5.70 5.74 13.96
N TYR A 193 -4.73 4.87 14.24
CA TYR A 193 -4.96 3.54 14.81
C TYR A 193 -4.48 3.50 16.25
N ARG A 194 -5.31 2.96 17.15
CA ARG A 194 -4.88 2.54 18.47
C ARG A 194 -4.63 1.04 18.46
N CYS A 195 -3.43 0.66 18.88
CA CYS A 195 -2.97 -0.71 18.89
C CYS A 195 -2.95 -1.30 20.29
N LEU A 196 -3.05 -2.61 20.35
CA LEU A 196 -2.86 -3.35 21.59
C LEU A 196 -1.38 -3.33 22.00
N ASP A 197 -1.11 -3.19 23.29
CA ASP A 197 0.23 -3.38 23.85
C ASP A 197 0.58 -4.88 23.79
N LYS A 198 1.65 -5.24 23.06
CA LYS A 198 2.11 -6.62 22.92
C LYS A 198 3.62 -6.74 23.10
#